data_63d4c19a1539f443b54a9a962e40193c
#
_entry.id   63d4c19a1539f443b54a9a962e40193c
#
_cell.length_a   1.000
_cell.length_b   1.000
_cell.length_c   1.000
_cell.angle_alpha   90.00
_cell.angle_beta   90.00
_cell.angle_gamma   90.00
#
_symmetry.space_group_name_H-M   'P 1'
#
loop_
_entity.id
_entity.type
_entity.pdbx_description
1 polymer ?
#
loop_
_entity_poly.entity_id
_entity_poly.type
_entity_poly.pdbx_seq_one_letter_code
_entity_poly.pdbx_strand_id
1 'polypeptide(L)'
;PNSFRKSRSRTASQAKPLQGKLSYTDPLFSRFSSKSAEIALRYGTIGSAVLFVILSYFLIDLMAVSAGVWIAVLVGSVGGIVVGLVTEYYTGGRPVEKIAKDGETGSATVLIAGLATGMQSVAIPVLTIVSIIFISNIYAGLYGVGIAAVGMLSTVGITMAIDAYGPVADNAGGIAEMSEMGKETRKITDSLDEVGNTTA
;
A
#
# COMPACT_ATOMS: atom_id res chain seq x y z
N PRO A 1 -21.33 -43.79 -17.54
CA PRO A 1 -21.29 -42.52 -16.84
C PRO A 1 -20.60 -42.57 -15.47
N ASN A 2 -20.34 -43.79 -14.92
CA ASN A 2 -19.79 -43.91 -13.55
C ASN A 2 -18.25 -44.06 -13.46
N SER A 3 -17.56 -44.18 -14.57
CA SER A 3 -16.08 -44.33 -14.58
C SER A 3 -15.34 -43.01 -14.37
N PHE A 4 -15.89 -41.90 -14.83
CA PHE A 4 -15.28 -40.57 -14.67
C PHE A 4 -15.32 -40.03 -13.23
N ARG A 5 -16.32 -40.44 -12.45
CA ARG A 5 -16.46 -40.03 -11.04
C ARG A 5 -15.47 -40.77 -10.13
N LYS A 6 -15.10 -41.99 -10.49
CA LYS A 6 -14.16 -42.83 -9.73
C LYS A 6 -12.68 -42.46 -9.96
N SER A 7 -12.37 -41.85 -11.10
CA SER A 7 -11.04 -41.35 -11.41
C SER A 7 -10.71 -40.06 -10.62
N ARG A 8 -11.68 -39.15 -10.47
CA ARG A 8 -11.48 -37.90 -9.70
C ARG A 8 -11.28 -38.13 -8.20
N SER A 9 -11.92 -39.16 -7.63
CA SER A 9 -11.78 -39.47 -6.20
C SER A 9 -10.42 -40.13 -5.85
N ARG A 10 -9.74 -40.77 -6.82
CA ARG A 10 -8.42 -41.39 -6.59
C ARG A 10 -7.27 -40.37 -6.66
N THR A 11 -7.38 -39.33 -7.49
CA THR A 11 -6.36 -38.28 -7.59
C THR A 11 -6.41 -37.30 -6.40
N ALA A 12 -7.58 -37.03 -5.84
CA ALA A 12 -7.71 -36.19 -4.65
C ALA A 12 -7.22 -36.90 -3.36
N SER A 13 -7.27 -38.26 -3.31
CA SER A 13 -6.84 -39.03 -2.14
C SER A 13 -5.32 -39.28 -2.07
N GLN A 14 -4.57 -38.97 -3.11
CA GLN A 14 -3.10 -39.18 -3.15
C GLN A 14 -2.29 -37.89 -3.11
N ALA A 15 -2.93 -36.72 -3.05
CA ALA A 15 -2.24 -35.51 -2.69
C ALA A 15 -1.85 -35.60 -1.20
N LYS A 16 -0.63 -36.15 -0.92
CA LYS A 16 -0.01 -35.99 0.39
C LYS A 16 -0.07 -34.50 0.71
N PRO A 17 -0.66 -34.11 1.86
CA PRO A 17 -0.52 -32.73 2.32
C PRO A 17 0.97 -32.44 2.36
N LEU A 18 1.40 -31.35 1.76
CA LEU A 18 2.72 -30.80 1.98
C LEU A 18 2.80 -30.36 3.47
N GLN A 19 2.87 -31.35 4.34
CA GLN A 19 3.18 -31.19 5.77
C GLN A 19 4.67 -30.88 5.91
N GLY A 20 5.11 -29.82 5.30
CA GLY A 20 6.36 -29.15 5.61
C GLY A 20 6.11 -28.19 6.76
N LYS A 21 6.25 -28.69 7.99
CA LYS A 21 6.70 -28.04 9.25
C LYS A 21 6.48 -26.52 9.47
N LEU A 22 5.46 -25.91 8.91
CA LEU A 22 4.94 -24.63 9.36
C LEU A 22 3.56 -24.91 9.97
N SER A 23 3.56 -25.22 11.27
CA SER A 23 2.34 -25.32 12.05
C SER A 23 1.75 -23.93 12.15
N TYR A 24 0.45 -23.77 11.85
CA TYR A 24 -0.31 -22.54 12.07
C TYR A 24 -0.32 -22.07 13.54
N THR A 25 0.25 -22.87 14.44
CA THR A 25 0.47 -22.55 15.85
C THR A 25 1.84 -21.94 16.13
N ASP A 26 2.70 -21.74 15.10
CA ASP A 26 3.98 -21.10 15.30
C ASP A 26 3.78 -19.64 15.74
N PRO A 27 4.48 -19.21 16.83
CA PRO A 27 4.42 -17.83 17.34
C PRO A 27 4.83 -16.79 16.29
N LEU A 28 5.55 -17.19 15.23
CA LEU A 28 5.87 -16.36 14.08
C LEU A 28 4.63 -16.04 13.23
N PHE A 29 3.72 -16.98 13.02
CA PHE A 29 2.49 -16.76 12.26
C PHE A 29 1.45 -15.93 13.02
N SER A 30 1.35 -16.11 14.34
CA SER A 30 0.46 -15.28 15.17
C SER A 30 0.91 -13.82 15.28
N ARG A 31 2.17 -13.51 14.94
CA ARG A 31 2.69 -12.14 14.84
C ARG A 31 2.32 -11.43 13.53
N PHE A 32 1.90 -12.16 12.50
CA PHE A 32 1.30 -11.59 11.28
C PHE A 32 -0.20 -11.37 11.46
N SER A 33 -0.59 -10.60 12.47
CA SER A 33 -1.91 -10.00 12.51
C SER A 33 -1.99 -8.88 11.46
N SER A 34 -3.17 -8.51 10.98
CA SER A 34 -3.37 -7.44 9.99
C SER A 34 -2.58 -6.16 10.30
N LYS A 35 -2.56 -5.76 11.57
CA LYS A 35 -1.77 -4.62 12.04
C LYS A 35 -0.26 -4.79 11.84
N SER A 36 0.27 -6.00 11.91
CA SER A 36 1.71 -6.22 11.68
C SER A 36 2.06 -6.19 10.18
N ALA A 37 1.17 -6.60 9.30
CA ALA A 37 1.35 -6.48 7.84
C ALA A 37 1.35 -5.01 7.40
N GLU A 38 0.36 -4.23 7.83
CA GLU A 38 0.28 -2.79 7.56
C GLU A 38 1.52 -2.05 8.08
N ILE A 39 1.94 -2.32 9.32
CA ILE A 39 3.15 -1.72 9.91
C ILE A 39 4.40 -2.12 9.12
N ALA A 40 4.54 -3.38 8.71
CA ALA A 40 5.68 -3.86 7.94
C ALA A 40 5.77 -3.17 6.57
N LEU A 41 4.64 -2.98 5.87
CA LEU A 41 4.57 -2.26 4.60
C LEU A 41 4.94 -0.78 4.78
N ARG A 42 4.46 -0.13 5.82
CA ARG A 42 4.78 1.26 6.15
C ARG A 42 6.28 1.44 6.45
N TYR A 43 6.88 0.55 7.23
CA TYR A 43 8.33 0.55 7.47
C TYR A 43 9.12 0.29 6.18
N GLY A 44 8.65 -0.59 5.31
CA GLY A 44 9.23 -0.83 3.99
C GLY A 44 9.22 0.44 3.13
N THR A 45 8.09 1.12 3.07
CA THR A 45 7.92 2.37 2.29
C THR A 45 8.82 3.48 2.81
N ILE A 46 8.83 3.74 4.11
CA ILE A 46 9.69 4.77 4.71
C ILE A 46 11.17 4.38 4.58
N GLY A 47 11.50 3.12 4.85
CA GLY A 47 12.88 2.62 4.77
C GLY A 47 13.45 2.72 3.36
N SER A 48 12.66 2.40 2.32
CA SER A 48 13.10 2.57 0.93
C SER A 48 13.33 4.03 0.55
N ALA A 49 12.47 4.93 0.99
CA ALA A 49 12.62 6.36 0.75
C ALA A 49 13.89 6.91 1.44
N VAL A 50 14.13 6.53 2.69
CA VAL A 50 15.36 6.92 3.41
C VAL A 50 16.60 6.39 2.70
N LEU A 51 16.61 5.11 2.32
CA LEU A 51 17.72 4.50 1.61
C LEU A 51 17.95 5.20 0.25
N PHE A 52 16.89 5.49 -0.49
CA PHE A 52 16.95 6.22 -1.75
C PHE A 52 17.57 7.60 -1.58
N VAL A 53 17.15 8.38 -0.58
CA VAL A 53 17.69 9.71 -0.29
C VAL A 53 19.18 9.65 0.08
N ILE A 54 19.59 8.65 0.88
CA ILE A 54 21.00 8.46 1.23
C ILE A 54 21.83 8.09 0.00
N LEU A 55 21.39 7.12 -0.78
CA LEU A 55 22.11 6.70 -1.99
C LEU A 55 22.17 7.80 -3.05
N SER A 56 21.10 8.58 -3.19
CA SER A 56 21.07 9.73 -4.12
C SER A 56 22.08 10.81 -3.71
N TYR A 57 22.33 11.02 -2.42
CA TYR A 57 23.37 11.93 -1.96
C TYR A 57 24.76 11.54 -2.51
N PHE A 58 25.14 10.29 -2.28
CA PHE A 58 26.43 9.79 -2.76
C PHE A 58 26.55 9.80 -4.27
N LEU A 59 25.46 9.49 -4.99
CA LEU A 59 25.44 9.52 -6.44
C LEU A 59 25.63 10.95 -6.99
N ILE A 60 24.92 11.92 -6.43
CA ILE A 60 24.98 13.33 -6.82
C ILE A 60 26.37 13.91 -6.53
N ASP A 61 26.96 13.56 -5.38
CA ASP A 61 28.33 13.94 -5.00
C ASP A 61 29.35 13.32 -5.95
N LEU A 62 29.26 12.03 -6.25
CA LEU A 62 30.12 11.34 -7.20
C LEU A 62 30.08 11.94 -8.62
N MET A 63 28.91 12.40 -9.04
CA MET A 63 28.69 13.04 -10.34
C MET A 63 29.10 14.52 -10.35
N ALA A 64 29.58 15.08 -9.24
CA ALA A 64 29.90 16.47 -9.04
C ALA A 64 28.75 17.43 -9.40
N VAL A 65 27.51 17.04 -9.16
CA VAL A 65 26.31 17.84 -9.38
C VAL A 65 26.07 18.75 -8.18
N SER A 66 25.45 19.90 -8.39
CA SER A 66 25.12 20.85 -7.31
C SER A 66 24.32 20.22 -6.18
N ALA A 67 24.68 20.53 -4.92
CA ALA A 67 23.94 20.11 -3.73
C ALA A 67 22.47 20.52 -3.74
N GLY A 68 22.10 21.58 -4.45
CA GLY A 68 20.71 21.99 -4.64
C GLY A 68 19.85 20.93 -5.31
N VAL A 69 20.45 20.09 -6.16
CA VAL A 69 19.77 18.96 -6.81
C VAL A 69 19.41 17.88 -5.79
N TRP A 70 20.29 17.60 -4.83
CA TRP A 70 19.96 16.66 -3.75
C TRP A 70 18.85 17.18 -2.85
N ILE A 71 18.83 18.50 -2.57
CA ILE A 71 17.72 19.11 -1.82
C ILE A 71 16.40 18.90 -2.55
N ALA A 72 16.37 19.00 -3.88
CA ALA A 72 15.19 18.72 -4.68
C ALA A 72 14.73 17.24 -4.54
N VAL A 73 15.66 16.28 -4.58
CA VAL A 73 15.35 14.86 -4.31
C VAL A 73 14.76 14.66 -2.93
N LEU A 74 15.38 15.25 -1.90
CA LEU A 74 14.94 15.15 -0.51
C LEU A 74 13.50 15.71 -0.34
N VAL A 75 13.27 16.92 -0.84
CA VAL A 75 11.95 17.58 -0.74
C VAL A 75 10.89 16.80 -1.51
N GLY A 76 11.23 16.28 -2.68
CA GLY A 76 10.34 15.40 -3.45
C GLY A 76 9.98 14.11 -2.70
N SER A 77 11.00 13.42 -2.15
CA SER A 77 10.80 12.17 -1.41
C SER A 77 9.94 12.38 -0.14
N VAL A 78 10.25 13.41 0.65
CA VAL A 78 9.44 13.76 1.83
C VAL A 78 8.01 14.13 1.44
N GLY A 79 7.85 14.94 0.39
CA GLY A 79 6.53 15.33 -0.10
C GLY A 79 5.73 14.13 -0.62
N GLY A 80 6.37 13.19 -1.31
CA GLY A 80 5.74 11.93 -1.74
C GLY A 80 5.19 11.13 -0.56
N ILE A 81 5.97 11.00 0.52
CA ILE A 81 5.52 10.34 1.75
C ILE A 81 4.32 11.09 2.37
N VAL A 82 4.38 12.43 2.45
CA VAL A 82 3.27 13.23 2.99
C VAL A 82 2.00 13.02 2.18
N VAL A 83 2.08 13.07 0.85
CA VAL A 83 0.92 12.82 -0.03
C VAL A 83 0.38 11.41 0.19
N GLY A 84 1.25 10.39 0.27
CA GLY A 84 0.84 9.02 0.52
C GLY A 84 0.10 8.85 1.86
N LEU A 85 0.64 9.37 2.95
CA LEU A 85 0.01 9.31 4.28
C LEU A 85 -1.33 10.04 4.34
N VAL A 86 -1.44 11.18 3.66
CA VAL A 86 -2.71 11.92 3.57
C VAL A 86 -3.74 11.14 2.76
N THR A 87 -3.33 10.54 1.65
CA THR A 87 -4.20 9.68 0.85
C THR A 87 -4.71 8.50 1.67
N GLU A 88 -3.83 7.77 2.34
CA GLU A 88 -4.19 6.67 3.25
C GLU A 88 -5.20 7.11 4.32
N TYR A 89 -5.00 8.27 4.94
CA TYR A 89 -5.94 8.81 5.94
C TYR A 89 -7.34 9.04 5.37
N TYR A 90 -7.44 9.56 4.14
CA TYR A 90 -8.73 9.87 3.51
C TYR A 90 -9.39 8.65 2.86
N THR A 91 -8.65 7.60 2.54
CA THR A 91 -9.17 6.37 1.90
C THR A 91 -9.47 5.25 2.89
N GLY A 92 -8.73 5.13 3.98
CA GLY A 92 -8.88 4.05 4.96
C GLY A 92 -9.11 4.51 6.42
N GLY A 93 -9.10 5.84 6.67
CA GLY A 93 -9.20 6.38 8.02
C GLY A 93 -10.59 6.89 8.43
N ARG A 94 -10.62 7.71 9.47
CA ARG A 94 -11.85 8.31 10.04
C ARG A 94 -12.79 8.98 9.03
N PRO A 95 -12.33 9.63 7.94
CA PRO A 95 -13.24 10.22 6.96
C PRO A 95 -14.16 9.19 6.31
N VAL A 96 -13.66 7.99 6.01
CA VAL A 96 -14.46 6.89 5.42
C VAL A 96 -15.45 6.33 6.44
N GLU A 97 -15.03 6.15 7.69
CA GLU A 97 -15.93 5.73 8.78
C GLU A 97 -17.11 6.71 8.95
N LYS A 98 -16.83 8.00 8.80
CA LYS A 98 -17.87 9.04 8.86
C LYS A 98 -18.86 8.90 7.68
N ILE A 99 -18.35 8.71 6.46
CA ILE A 99 -19.22 8.49 5.28
C ILE A 99 -20.09 7.25 5.48
N ALA A 100 -19.52 6.16 6.00
CA ALA A 100 -20.28 4.94 6.28
C ALA A 100 -21.40 5.18 7.31
N LYS A 101 -21.11 5.95 8.36
CA LYS A 101 -22.11 6.34 9.36
C LYS A 101 -23.22 7.24 8.80
N ASP A 102 -22.85 8.18 7.94
CA ASP A 102 -23.82 9.05 7.26
C ASP A 102 -24.74 8.23 6.33
N GLY A 103 -24.29 7.02 5.92
CA GLY A 103 -25.09 6.06 5.16
C GLY A 103 -26.32 5.52 5.87
N GLU A 104 -26.32 5.54 7.20
CA GLU A 104 -27.48 5.12 8.00
C GLU A 104 -28.68 6.06 7.79
N THR A 105 -28.44 7.30 7.34
CA THR A 105 -29.48 8.30 7.11
C THR A 105 -30.01 8.33 5.69
N GLY A 106 -29.31 7.73 4.74
CA GLY A 106 -29.77 7.59 3.36
C GLY A 106 -28.68 7.81 2.30
N SER A 107 -29.00 7.42 1.06
CA SER A 107 -28.06 7.50 -0.08
C SER A 107 -27.63 8.93 -0.44
N ALA A 108 -28.51 9.89 -0.28
CA ALA A 108 -28.19 11.29 -0.59
C ALA A 108 -27.11 11.86 0.37
N THR A 109 -27.19 11.53 1.66
CA THR A 109 -26.21 11.94 2.67
C THR A 109 -24.84 11.31 2.42
N VAL A 110 -24.78 10.03 2.01
CA VAL A 110 -23.53 9.37 1.60
C VAL A 110 -22.88 10.11 0.42
N LEU A 111 -23.66 10.45 -0.59
CA LEU A 111 -23.15 11.14 -1.77
C LEU A 111 -22.56 12.51 -1.40
N ILE A 112 -23.26 13.29 -0.59
CA ILE A 112 -22.80 14.62 -0.14
C ILE A 112 -21.57 14.50 0.74
N ALA A 113 -21.57 13.57 1.71
CA ALA A 113 -20.43 13.33 2.60
C ALA A 113 -19.19 12.85 1.83
N GLY A 114 -19.37 11.95 0.86
CA GLY A 114 -18.31 11.47 -0.01
C GLY A 114 -17.70 12.58 -0.87
N LEU A 115 -18.54 13.41 -1.50
CA LEU A 115 -18.07 14.55 -2.29
C LEU A 115 -17.33 15.58 -1.42
N ALA A 116 -17.85 15.89 -0.24
CA ALA A 116 -17.21 16.83 0.69
C ALA A 116 -15.85 16.31 1.16
N THR A 117 -15.76 15.03 1.52
CA THR A 117 -14.51 14.37 1.91
C THR A 117 -13.51 14.36 0.75
N GLY A 118 -13.95 14.03 -0.46
CA GLY A 118 -13.10 14.06 -1.66
C GLY A 118 -12.54 15.46 -1.93
N MET A 119 -13.34 16.51 -1.80
CA MET A 119 -12.85 17.88 -1.95
C MET A 119 -11.86 18.28 -0.86
N GLN A 120 -12.06 17.84 0.38
CA GLN A 120 -11.13 18.09 1.48
C GLN A 120 -9.80 17.36 1.31
N SER A 121 -9.83 16.14 0.76
CA SER A 121 -8.65 15.31 0.60
C SER A 121 -7.60 15.90 -0.34
N VAL A 122 -7.99 16.78 -1.26
CA VAL A 122 -7.10 17.41 -2.24
C VAL A 122 -6.27 18.55 -1.64
N ALA A 123 -6.72 19.18 -0.54
CA ALA A 123 -6.10 20.41 -0.02
C ALA A 123 -4.63 20.20 0.37
N ILE A 124 -4.32 19.21 1.20
CA ILE A 124 -2.95 18.97 1.66
C ILE A 124 -2.05 18.49 0.52
N PRO A 125 -2.43 17.52 -0.34
CA PRO A 125 -1.63 17.15 -1.51
C PRO A 125 -1.28 18.32 -2.42
N VAL A 126 -2.23 19.20 -2.73
CA VAL A 126 -1.97 20.38 -3.57
C VAL A 126 -0.97 21.31 -2.92
N LEU A 127 -1.14 21.65 -1.64
CA LEU A 127 -0.20 22.50 -0.90
C LEU A 127 1.19 21.87 -0.84
N THR A 128 1.27 20.54 -0.67
CA THR A 128 2.53 19.80 -0.67
C THR A 128 3.24 19.90 -2.02
N ILE A 129 2.51 19.67 -3.13
CA ILE A 129 3.07 19.76 -4.49
C ILE A 129 3.55 21.19 -4.77
N VAL A 130 2.77 22.21 -4.42
CA VAL A 130 3.17 23.62 -4.58
C VAL A 130 4.45 23.92 -3.78
N SER A 131 4.56 23.41 -2.56
CA SER A 131 5.76 23.56 -1.73
C SER A 131 6.98 22.86 -2.35
N ILE A 132 6.81 21.67 -2.88
CA ILE A 132 7.86 20.92 -3.58
C ILE A 132 8.36 21.72 -4.78
N ILE A 133 7.47 22.20 -5.64
CA ILE A 133 7.80 22.99 -6.82
C ILE A 133 8.56 24.25 -6.41
N PHE A 134 8.05 24.99 -5.43
CA PHE A 134 8.62 26.23 -4.97
C PHE A 134 10.04 26.03 -4.42
N ILE A 135 10.21 25.11 -3.48
CA ILE A 135 11.51 24.85 -2.85
C ILE A 135 12.52 24.33 -3.88
N SER A 136 12.13 23.35 -4.70
CA SER A 136 13.03 22.76 -5.71
C SER A 136 13.47 23.78 -6.76
N ASN A 137 12.58 24.71 -7.14
CA ASN A 137 12.91 25.79 -8.07
C ASN A 137 13.91 26.77 -7.47
N ILE A 138 13.82 27.09 -6.18
CA ILE A 138 14.79 27.97 -5.51
C ILE A 138 16.20 27.35 -5.51
N TYR A 139 16.32 26.04 -5.22
CA TYR A 139 17.63 25.42 -5.03
C TYR A 139 18.28 24.91 -6.32
N ALA A 140 17.49 24.52 -7.33
CA ALA A 140 18.02 23.94 -8.56
C ALA A 140 17.24 24.32 -9.83
N GLY A 141 16.43 25.39 -9.79
CA GLY A 141 15.66 25.88 -10.93
C GLY A 141 14.65 24.85 -11.46
N LEU A 142 14.25 25.00 -12.71
CA LEU A 142 13.31 24.06 -13.36
C LEU A 142 13.84 22.62 -13.43
N TYR A 143 15.15 22.46 -13.55
CA TYR A 143 15.77 21.14 -13.47
C TYR A 143 15.51 20.48 -12.11
N GLY A 144 15.63 21.25 -11.02
CA GLY A 144 15.31 20.77 -9.67
C GLY A 144 13.86 20.33 -9.51
N VAL A 145 12.92 21.00 -10.17
CA VAL A 145 11.50 20.58 -10.15
C VAL A 145 11.33 19.20 -10.79
N GLY A 146 11.99 18.96 -11.94
CA GLY A 146 11.99 17.63 -12.57
C GLY A 146 12.63 16.55 -11.68
N ILE A 147 13.74 16.88 -11.01
CA ILE A 147 14.42 15.97 -10.08
C ILE A 147 13.58 15.72 -8.81
N ALA A 148 12.84 16.70 -8.31
CA ALA A 148 11.93 16.51 -7.20
C ALA A 148 10.80 15.52 -7.54
N ALA A 149 10.32 15.53 -8.79
CA ALA A 149 9.36 14.52 -9.25
C ALA A 149 9.98 13.10 -9.19
N VAL A 150 11.26 12.93 -9.55
CA VAL A 150 11.97 11.66 -9.36
C VAL A 150 12.08 11.31 -7.87
N GLY A 151 12.32 12.29 -7.00
CA GLY A 151 12.30 12.10 -5.54
C GLY A 151 10.94 11.60 -5.05
N MET A 152 9.83 12.13 -5.55
CA MET A 152 8.47 11.63 -5.21
C MET A 152 8.26 10.16 -5.60
N LEU A 153 8.91 9.69 -6.65
CA LEU A 153 8.85 8.29 -7.10
C LEU A 153 9.68 7.33 -6.24
N SER A 154 10.38 7.81 -5.21
CA SER A 154 11.22 6.99 -4.32
C SER A 154 10.47 5.83 -3.64
N THR A 155 9.17 5.99 -3.42
CA THR A 155 8.30 4.99 -2.79
C THR A 155 7.48 4.19 -3.80
N VAL A 156 7.48 4.57 -5.09
CA VAL A 156 6.57 4.01 -6.08
C VAL A 156 6.72 2.49 -6.27
N GLY A 157 7.95 1.98 -6.17
CA GLY A 157 8.20 0.55 -6.31
C GLY A 157 7.48 -0.28 -5.24
N ILE A 158 7.49 0.18 -4.00
CA ILE A 158 6.77 -0.50 -2.90
C ILE A 158 5.26 -0.28 -3.03
N THR A 159 4.81 0.93 -3.35
CA THR A 159 3.39 1.21 -3.55
C THR A 159 2.81 0.33 -4.65
N MET A 160 3.47 0.23 -5.80
CA MET A 160 3.05 -0.66 -6.89
C MET A 160 3.06 -2.14 -6.49
N ALA A 161 4.00 -2.55 -5.63
CA ALA A 161 4.02 -3.93 -5.12
C ALA A 161 2.83 -4.21 -4.19
N ILE A 162 2.42 -3.22 -3.38
CA ILE A 162 1.24 -3.33 -2.51
C ILE A 162 -0.03 -3.38 -3.35
N ASP A 163 -0.17 -2.52 -4.35
CA ASP A 163 -1.32 -2.50 -5.26
C ASP A 163 -1.45 -3.82 -6.04
N ALA A 164 -0.32 -4.37 -6.52
CA ALA A 164 -0.30 -5.66 -7.22
C ALA A 164 -0.61 -6.85 -6.31
N TYR A 165 -0.31 -6.74 -5.03
CA TYR A 165 -0.56 -7.79 -4.05
C TYR A 165 -2.06 -7.87 -3.65
N GLY A 166 -2.80 -6.76 -3.69
CA GLY A 166 -4.23 -6.72 -3.36
C GLY A 166 -5.05 -7.80 -4.07
N PRO A 167 -5.06 -7.86 -5.41
CA PRO A 167 -5.77 -8.90 -6.16
C PRO A 167 -5.31 -10.34 -5.84
N VAL A 168 -4.06 -10.53 -5.42
CA VAL A 168 -3.54 -11.84 -4.99
C VAL A 168 -4.14 -12.23 -3.64
N ALA A 169 -4.23 -11.28 -2.71
CA ALA A 169 -4.82 -11.49 -1.39
C ALA A 169 -6.32 -11.79 -1.49
N ASP A 170 -7.06 -11.04 -2.33
CA ASP A 170 -8.49 -11.27 -2.60
C ASP A 170 -8.73 -12.67 -3.18
N ASN A 171 -7.98 -13.07 -4.20
CA ASN A 171 -8.06 -14.41 -4.76
C ASN A 171 -7.72 -15.51 -3.73
N ALA A 172 -6.73 -15.27 -2.87
CA ALA A 172 -6.38 -16.20 -1.80
C ALA A 172 -7.53 -16.35 -0.79
N GLY A 173 -8.23 -15.25 -0.47
CA GLY A 173 -9.45 -15.25 0.35
C GLY A 173 -10.56 -16.08 -0.28
N GLY A 174 -10.82 -15.88 -1.56
CA GLY A 174 -11.81 -16.67 -2.31
C GLY A 174 -11.49 -18.16 -2.35
N ILE A 175 -10.22 -18.53 -2.54
CA ILE A 175 -9.78 -19.93 -2.50
C ILE A 175 -9.95 -20.53 -1.10
N ALA A 176 -9.58 -19.79 -0.05
CA ALA A 176 -9.73 -20.21 1.33
C ALA A 176 -11.21 -20.48 1.69
N GLU A 177 -12.12 -19.63 1.20
CA GLU A 177 -13.55 -19.79 1.38
C GLU A 177 -14.09 -21.02 0.63
N MET A 178 -13.80 -21.11 -0.67
CA MET A 178 -14.27 -22.23 -1.51
C MET A 178 -13.71 -23.60 -1.07
N SER A 179 -12.53 -23.61 -0.44
CA SER A 179 -11.85 -24.82 0.05
C SER A 179 -12.21 -25.13 1.51
N GLU A 180 -13.10 -24.37 2.13
CA GLU A 180 -13.51 -24.55 3.53
C GLU A 180 -12.33 -24.64 4.50
N MET A 181 -11.28 -23.80 4.30
CA MET A 181 -10.03 -23.84 5.08
C MET A 181 -10.19 -23.35 6.53
N GLY A 182 -11.39 -22.99 6.92
CA GLY A 182 -11.73 -22.58 8.29
C GLY A 182 -11.57 -21.09 8.55
N LYS A 183 -12.16 -20.65 9.69
CA LYS A 183 -12.28 -19.22 10.03
C LYS A 183 -10.94 -18.53 10.30
N GLU A 184 -9.94 -19.24 10.80
CA GLU A 184 -8.61 -18.69 11.09
C GLU A 184 -7.88 -18.29 9.80
N THR A 185 -7.88 -19.15 8.78
CA THR A 185 -7.29 -18.86 7.48
C THR A 185 -8.01 -17.70 6.81
N ARG A 186 -9.35 -17.70 6.86
CA ARG A 186 -10.17 -16.63 6.30
C ARG A 186 -9.86 -15.28 6.94
N LYS A 187 -9.73 -15.22 8.26
CA LYS A 187 -9.37 -13.99 8.97
C LYS A 187 -8.02 -13.41 8.52
N ILE A 188 -7.04 -14.27 8.24
CA ILE A 188 -5.72 -13.83 7.74
C ILE A 188 -5.85 -13.28 6.33
N THR A 189 -6.51 -14.00 5.42
CA THR A 189 -6.67 -13.56 4.03
C THR A 189 -7.49 -12.29 3.91
N ASP A 190 -8.58 -12.16 4.66
CA ASP A 190 -9.42 -10.96 4.69
C ASP A 190 -8.62 -9.74 5.20
N SER A 191 -7.78 -9.94 6.23
CA SER A 191 -6.96 -8.85 6.75
C SER A 191 -5.85 -8.40 5.79
N LEU A 192 -5.34 -9.30 4.98
CA LEU A 192 -4.37 -8.99 3.93
C LEU A 192 -5.04 -8.30 2.74
N ASP A 193 -6.24 -8.72 2.38
CA ASP A 193 -7.05 -8.08 1.33
C ASP A 193 -7.41 -6.64 1.71
N GLU A 194 -7.84 -6.41 2.96
CA GLU A 194 -8.13 -5.07 3.48
C GLU A 194 -6.95 -4.10 3.31
N VAL A 195 -5.73 -4.56 3.58
CA VAL A 195 -4.51 -3.74 3.39
C VAL A 195 -4.27 -3.43 1.92
N GLY A 196 -4.45 -4.39 1.01
CA GLY A 196 -4.31 -4.16 -0.43
C GLY A 196 -5.33 -3.14 -0.96
N ASN A 197 -6.57 -3.24 -0.51
CA ASN A 197 -7.66 -2.34 -0.93
C ASN A 197 -7.52 -0.91 -0.38
N THR A 198 -6.73 -0.68 0.67
CA THR A 198 -6.52 0.66 1.25
C THR A 198 -5.58 1.52 0.40
N THR A 199 -4.70 0.90 -0.37
CA THR A 199 -3.66 1.57 -1.19
C THR A 199 -4.04 1.67 -2.66
N ALA A 200 -4.91 0.80 -3.13
CA ALA A 200 -5.43 0.79 -4.48
C ALA A 200 -6.62 1.74 -4.64
#